data_f86bbd14d61c322faeb6f0235b9a8c27
#
_entry.id   f86bbd14d61c322faeb6f0235b9a8c27
#
_cell.length_a   1.000
_cell.length_b   1.000
_cell.length_c   1.000
_cell.angle_alpha   90.00
_cell.angle_beta   90.00
_cell.angle_gamma   90.00
#
_symmetry.space_group_name_H-M   'P 1'
#
loop_
_entity.id
_entity.type
_entity.pdbx_description
1 polymer ?
#
loop_
_entity_poly.entity_id
_entity_poly.type
_entity_poly.pdbx_seq_one_letter_code
_entity_poly.pdbx_strand_id
1 'polypeptide(L)'
;MWNFIRQNNYFLFDLYIFLFIFSYGIYILTTGWLIQDKICRNLFNQSRTFCEYINEKDRFDENEIIIRDEILAFGAMFNNYANLIKTLPMFAWSLFVGSFLDRFPNATKILFIWMNIIQIFEYIFNIANAYYFELSPYYLLLVNLTVCLTGGMTTFLAAINRCIVVNSSPEFHAIYFTILHVILVIAPSLGTLIAGSNIHFLDDNEQNTQLRNYNQNFIIMLGISLVSLLMILLIKVERDETMKETIGDSDSEALISPDMNNNISDNTNQSVNGISQRLFTVRETKFGKIRKIIRTFFDFENVRQTYHCFIKPRPIHAREQIFFMVFILFLFLTNMTGIDSIFLQFSQQVYQLDAQEYSFISVYIKILPTIVLLISSYVLINKLQLKDGTMFALTITSGFISQVLIGTFPNLLIFLVAIFIGALFNLATIVIKTKMAKIVAADEAGKIFSMTSTLESLSPTLGALIFSTIFASSISFYPTMCFHIAALITVISLILALFQDVYFKNYDQ
;
A
#
# COMPACT_ATOMS: atom_id res chain seq x y z
N MET A 1 10.67 -21.11 -29.28
CA MET A 1 9.59 -20.13 -29.58
C MET A 1 8.61 -19.98 -28.40
N TRP A 2 8.05 -21.06 -27.84
CA TRP A 2 7.13 -21.00 -26.69
C TRP A 2 7.74 -20.37 -25.42
N ASN A 3 8.98 -20.70 -25.07
CA ASN A 3 9.68 -20.14 -23.91
C ASN A 3 9.99 -18.65 -24.11
N PHE A 4 10.23 -18.19 -25.34
CA PHE A 4 10.49 -16.78 -25.66
C PHE A 4 9.22 -15.92 -25.54
N ILE A 5 8.07 -16.44 -25.98
CA ILE A 5 6.77 -15.75 -25.82
C ILE A 5 6.37 -15.69 -24.34
N ARG A 6 6.68 -16.75 -23.57
CA ARG A 6 6.41 -16.80 -22.13
C ARG A 6 7.28 -15.77 -21.38
N GLN A 7 8.57 -15.68 -21.71
CA GLN A 7 9.52 -14.75 -21.12
C GLN A 7 9.16 -13.29 -21.44
N ASN A 8 8.71 -12.98 -22.67
CA ASN A 8 8.26 -11.65 -23.05
C ASN A 8 6.99 -11.21 -22.33
N ASN A 9 6.05 -12.11 -22.03
CA ASN A 9 4.83 -11.75 -21.28
C ASN A 9 5.12 -11.38 -19.82
N TYR A 10 6.06 -12.04 -19.15
CA TYR A 10 6.46 -11.67 -17.79
C TYR A 10 7.15 -10.32 -17.77
N PHE A 11 8.09 -10.07 -18.68
CA PHE A 11 8.75 -8.77 -18.78
C PHE A 11 7.77 -7.62 -19.06
N LEU A 12 6.81 -7.83 -19.94
CA LEU A 12 5.77 -6.83 -20.24
C LEU A 12 4.87 -6.57 -19.02
N PHE A 13 4.59 -7.59 -18.22
CA PHE A 13 3.81 -7.45 -17.00
C PHE A 13 4.59 -6.68 -15.92
N ASP A 14 5.88 -6.99 -15.72
CA ASP A 14 6.74 -6.24 -14.81
C ASP A 14 6.89 -4.78 -15.25
N LEU A 15 7.02 -4.53 -16.56
CA LEU A 15 7.07 -3.17 -17.11
C LEU A 15 5.74 -2.43 -16.91
N TYR A 16 4.59 -3.11 -17.04
CA TYR A 16 3.29 -2.56 -16.73
C TYR A 16 3.20 -2.12 -15.26
N ILE A 17 3.60 -3.00 -14.33
CA ILE A 17 3.64 -2.70 -12.90
C ILE A 17 4.55 -1.49 -12.63
N PHE A 18 5.73 -1.49 -13.25
CA PHE A 18 6.68 -0.39 -13.13
C PHE A 18 6.08 0.94 -13.57
N LEU A 19 5.47 1.03 -14.75
CA LEU A 19 4.87 2.26 -15.26
C LEU A 19 3.69 2.74 -14.41
N PHE A 20 2.84 1.82 -13.94
CA PHE A 20 1.71 2.14 -13.07
C PHE A 20 2.20 2.78 -11.76
N ILE A 21 3.21 2.20 -11.12
CA ILE A 21 3.74 2.68 -9.84
C ILE A 21 4.64 3.90 -10.02
N PHE A 22 5.35 3.99 -11.14
CA PHE A 22 6.16 5.16 -11.49
C PHE A 22 5.30 6.43 -11.63
N SER A 23 4.17 6.34 -12.32
CA SER A 23 3.23 7.46 -12.43
C SER A 23 2.66 7.87 -11.06
N TYR A 24 2.45 6.90 -10.17
CA TYR A 24 2.03 7.16 -8.79
C TYR A 24 3.10 7.89 -7.97
N GLY A 25 4.39 7.64 -8.22
CA GLY A 25 5.50 8.38 -7.60
C GLY A 25 5.50 9.87 -7.98
N ILE A 26 5.27 10.18 -9.27
CA ILE A 26 5.09 11.58 -9.74
C ILE A 26 3.88 12.23 -9.07
N TYR A 27 2.76 11.49 -8.97
CA TYR A 27 1.51 11.93 -8.36
C TYR A 27 1.71 12.38 -6.91
N ILE A 28 2.35 11.57 -6.07
CA ILE A 28 2.51 11.86 -4.64
C ILE A 28 3.21 13.20 -4.43
N LEU A 29 4.34 13.44 -5.09
CA LEU A 29 5.10 14.67 -4.93
C LEU A 29 4.33 15.88 -5.46
N THR A 30 3.84 15.79 -6.72
CA THR A 30 3.17 16.92 -7.37
C THR A 30 1.90 17.34 -6.62
N THR A 31 1.10 16.37 -6.17
CA THR A 31 -0.13 16.65 -5.42
C THR A 31 0.20 17.20 -4.02
N GLY A 32 1.26 16.70 -3.37
CA GLY A 32 1.69 17.21 -2.07
C GLY A 32 2.00 18.71 -2.12
N TRP A 33 2.78 19.15 -3.12
CA TRP A 33 3.08 20.57 -3.32
C TRP A 33 1.87 21.39 -3.75
N LEU A 34 1.02 20.87 -4.64
CA LEU A 34 -0.21 21.53 -5.04
C LEU A 34 -1.15 21.80 -3.85
N ILE A 35 -1.29 20.82 -2.96
CA ILE A 35 -2.09 20.95 -1.73
C ILE A 35 -1.49 22.05 -0.85
N GLN A 36 -0.19 22.01 -0.61
CA GLN A 36 0.52 22.99 0.24
C GLN A 36 0.34 24.42 -0.28
N ASP A 37 0.54 24.63 -1.58
CA ASP A 37 0.43 25.95 -2.21
C ASP A 37 -1.03 26.46 -2.22
N LYS A 38 -2.02 25.57 -2.44
CA LYS A 38 -3.45 25.92 -2.32
C LYS A 38 -3.85 26.25 -0.88
N ILE A 39 -3.31 25.56 0.11
CA ILE A 39 -3.55 25.90 1.52
C ILE A 39 -3.03 27.30 1.80
N CYS A 40 -1.78 27.59 1.42
CA CYS A 40 -1.17 28.91 1.62
C CYS A 40 -1.96 30.03 0.95
N ARG A 41 -2.29 29.88 -0.34
CA ARG A 41 -2.94 30.91 -1.15
C ARG A 41 -4.43 31.04 -0.87
N ASN A 42 -5.16 29.91 -0.84
CA ASN A 42 -6.63 29.92 -0.91
C ASN A 42 -7.30 29.77 0.46
N LEU A 43 -6.64 29.19 1.47
CA LEU A 43 -7.18 29.10 2.84
C LEU A 43 -6.65 30.22 3.74
N PHE A 44 -5.33 30.44 3.71
CA PHE A 44 -4.68 31.46 4.53
C PHE A 44 -4.58 32.80 3.84
N ASN A 45 -5.00 32.92 2.56
CA ASN A 45 -5.01 34.15 1.76
C ASN A 45 -3.67 34.90 1.76
N GLN A 46 -2.54 34.17 1.83
CA GLN A 46 -1.21 34.77 1.85
C GLN A 46 -0.80 35.26 0.46
N SER A 47 0.14 36.23 0.42
CA SER A 47 0.69 36.76 -0.82
C SER A 47 1.41 35.64 -1.62
N ARG A 48 1.55 35.85 -2.93
CA ARG A 48 2.31 34.92 -3.79
C ARG A 48 3.74 34.77 -3.29
N THR A 49 4.41 35.88 -3.01
CA THR A 49 5.79 35.91 -2.52
C THR A 49 5.94 35.17 -1.19
N PHE A 50 4.99 35.35 -0.27
CA PHE A 50 4.99 34.57 0.99
C PHE A 50 4.97 33.08 0.74
N CYS A 51 4.07 32.59 -0.14
CA CYS A 51 3.93 31.16 -0.42
C CYS A 51 5.09 30.59 -1.24
N GLU A 52 5.75 31.37 -2.09
CA GLU A 52 6.95 30.98 -2.82
C GLU A 52 8.13 30.70 -1.87
N TYR A 53 8.29 31.54 -0.85
CA TYR A 53 9.40 31.45 0.11
C TYR A 53 9.03 30.73 1.41
N ILE A 54 7.91 30.03 1.47
CA ILE A 54 7.41 29.36 2.69
C ILE A 54 8.45 28.42 3.34
N ASN A 55 9.41 27.91 2.57
CA ASN A 55 10.48 27.03 3.06
C ASN A 55 11.62 27.81 3.74
N GLU A 56 11.83 29.07 3.39
CA GLU A 56 12.93 29.91 3.85
C GLU A 56 12.55 30.68 5.11
N LYS A 57 12.67 30.04 6.28
CA LYS A 57 12.25 30.59 7.57
C LYS A 57 12.89 31.93 7.91
N ASP A 58 14.15 32.09 7.51
CA ASP A 58 14.95 33.30 7.84
C ASP A 58 14.50 34.58 7.13
N ARG A 59 13.58 34.47 6.17
CA ARG A 59 13.01 35.61 5.44
C ARG A 59 11.80 36.24 6.11
N PHE A 60 11.25 35.60 7.14
CA PHE A 60 9.97 35.98 7.73
C PHE A 60 10.14 36.67 9.07
N ASP A 61 9.30 37.66 9.34
CA ASP A 61 9.16 38.28 10.64
C ASP A 61 8.49 37.33 11.65
N GLU A 62 8.58 37.61 12.96
CA GLU A 62 8.03 36.75 14.02
C GLU A 62 6.54 36.43 13.81
N ASN A 63 5.73 37.42 13.37
CA ASN A 63 4.30 37.18 13.08
C ASN A 63 4.09 36.31 11.85
N GLU A 64 4.92 36.47 10.82
CA GLU A 64 4.88 35.66 9.59
C GLU A 64 5.31 34.24 9.85
N ILE A 65 6.28 34.00 10.75
CA ILE A 65 6.70 32.67 11.19
C ILE A 65 5.53 31.92 11.84
N ILE A 66 4.71 32.60 12.66
CA ILE A 66 3.54 31.96 13.26
C ILE A 66 2.56 31.51 12.18
N ILE A 67 2.26 32.37 11.21
CA ILE A 67 1.36 32.01 10.10
C ILE A 67 1.93 30.88 9.24
N ARG A 68 3.23 30.94 8.96
CA ARG A 68 3.94 29.89 8.24
C ARG A 68 3.82 28.53 8.94
N ASP A 69 4.07 28.51 10.26
CA ASP A 69 3.98 27.30 11.06
C ASP A 69 2.54 26.76 11.12
N GLU A 70 1.53 27.63 11.17
CA GLU A 70 0.12 27.24 11.06
C GLU A 70 -0.20 26.60 9.70
N ILE A 71 0.31 27.16 8.60
CA ILE A 71 0.11 26.62 7.25
C ILE A 71 0.72 25.22 7.12
N LEU A 72 1.95 25.01 7.61
CA LEU A 72 2.62 23.72 7.59
C LEU A 72 1.92 22.69 8.50
N ALA A 73 1.48 23.12 9.70
CA ALA A 73 0.68 22.29 10.60
C ALA A 73 -0.64 21.85 9.96
N PHE A 74 -1.34 22.80 9.32
CA PHE A 74 -2.58 22.51 8.61
C PHE A 74 -2.34 21.56 7.43
N GLY A 75 -1.24 21.70 6.68
CA GLY A 75 -0.85 20.79 5.63
C GLY A 75 -0.67 19.35 6.12
N ALA A 76 -0.03 19.17 7.27
CA ALA A 76 0.11 17.86 7.92
C ALA A 76 -1.25 17.26 8.33
N MET A 77 -2.15 18.09 8.90
CA MET A 77 -3.51 17.66 9.26
C MET A 77 -4.35 17.33 8.01
N PHE A 78 -4.19 18.09 6.93
CA PHE A 78 -4.87 17.83 5.67
C PHE A 78 -4.48 16.47 5.07
N ASN A 79 -3.20 16.13 5.12
CA ASN A 79 -2.71 14.79 4.74
C ASN A 79 -3.35 13.68 5.59
N ASN A 80 -3.60 13.94 6.88
CA ASN A 80 -4.31 13.01 7.75
C ASN A 80 -5.75 12.77 7.27
N TYR A 81 -6.50 13.82 6.91
CA TYR A 81 -7.84 13.66 6.33
C TYR A 81 -7.82 12.87 5.02
N ALA A 82 -6.86 13.16 4.14
CA ALA A 82 -6.67 12.43 2.90
C ALA A 82 -6.40 10.92 3.15
N ASN A 83 -5.56 10.60 4.14
CA ASN A 83 -5.25 9.23 4.52
C ASN A 83 -6.46 8.51 5.12
N LEU A 84 -7.26 9.17 5.97
CA LEU A 84 -8.51 8.60 6.50
C LEU A 84 -9.47 8.19 5.39
N ILE A 85 -9.70 9.09 4.43
CA ILE A 85 -10.60 8.85 3.29
C ILE A 85 -10.12 7.67 2.42
N LYS A 86 -8.80 7.51 2.24
CA LYS A 86 -8.22 6.39 1.48
C LYS A 86 -8.25 5.07 2.23
N THR A 87 -7.85 5.07 3.49
CA THR A 87 -7.54 3.83 4.23
C THR A 87 -8.78 3.05 4.62
N LEU A 88 -9.89 3.73 4.97
CA LEU A 88 -11.13 3.03 5.33
C LEU A 88 -11.67 2.15 4.18
N PRO A 89 -11.79 2.66 2.93
CA PRO A 89 -12.15 1.81 1.80
C PRO A 89 -11.11 0.73 1.50
N MET A 90 -9.81 1.04 1.57
CA MET A 90 -8.74 0.05 1.36
C MET A 90 -8.84 -1.11 2.34
N PHE A 91 -9.11 -0.81 3.62
CA PHE A 91 -9.34 -1.83 4.63
C PHE A 91 -10.55 -2.70 4.28
N ALA A 92 -11.69 -2.09 3.92
CA ALA A 92 -12.88 -2.83 3.55
C ALA A 92 -12.63 -3.75 2.33
N TRP A 93 -11.96 -3.26 1.30
CA TRP A 93 -11.62 -4.04 0.11
C TRP A 93 -10.64 -5.19 0.41
N SER A 94 -9.66 -4.99 1.29
CA SER A 94 -8.66 -6.01 1.64
C SER A 94 -9.28 -7.27 2.26
N LEU A 95 -10.42 -7.13 2.94
CA LEU A 95 -11.15 -8.26 3.52
C LEU A 95 -11.76 -9.21 2.46
N PHE A 96 -12.10 -8.68 1.29
CA PHE A 96 -12.89 -9.41 0.30
C PHE A 96 -12.11 -9.76 -0.97
N VAL A 97 -11.12 -8.94 -1.35
CA VAL A 97 -10.45 -9.04 -2.66
C VAL A 97 -9.76 -10.38 -2.87
N GLY A 98 -9.10 -10.95 -1.86
CA GLY A 98 -8.39 -12.20 -1.97
C GLY A 98 -9.31 -13.34 -2.37
N SER A 99 -10.36 -13.58 -1.57
CA SER A 99 -11.35 -14.63 -1.82
C SER A 99 -12.14 -14.44 -3.14
N PHE A 100 -12.37 -13.18 -3.53
CA PHE A 100 -13.02 -12.87 -4.79
C PHE A 100 -12.14 -13.24 -5.99
N LEU A 101 -10.87 -12.89 -5.96
CA LEU A 101 -9.92 -13.23 -7.04
C LEU A 101 -9.70 -14.74 -7.16
N ASP A 102 -9.74 -15.48 -6.05
CA ASP A 102 -9.63 -16.96 -6.08
C ASP A 102 -10.85 -17.60 -6.74
N ARG A 103 -12.05 -17.05 -6.52
CA ARG A 103 -13.29 -17.55 -7.17
C ARG A 103 -13.43 -17.12 -8.63
N PHE A 104 -12.87 -15.98 -9.02
CA PHE A 104 -13.00 -15.42 -10.37
C PHE A 104 -11.62 -15.06 -10.96
N PRO A 105 -10.86 -16.06 -11.43
CA PRO A 105 -9.53 -15.85 -12.00
C PRO A 105 -9.50 -14.77 -13.09
N ASN A 106 -10.45 -14.82 -14.04
CA ASN A 106 -10.55 -13.86 -15.14
C ASN A 106 -10.84 -12.41 -14.69
N ALA A 107 -11.26 -12.20 -13.44
CA ALA A 107 -11.49 -10.87 -12.90
C ALA A 107 -10.18 -10.09 -12.65
N THR A 108 -9.04 -10.76 -12.51
CA THR A 108 -7.75 -10.14 -12.23
C THR A 108 -7.35 -9.14 -13.32
N LYS A 109 -7.44 -9.53 -14.59
CA LYS A 109 -7.14 -8.63 -15.71
C LYS A 109 -8.12 -7.45 -15.78
N ILE A 110 -9.41 -7.71 -15.58
CA ILE A 110 -10.46 -6.68 -15.57
C ILE A 110 -10.18 -5.67 -14.45
N LEU A 111 -9.74 -6.15 -13.28
CA LEU A 111 -9.38 -5.31 -12.14
C LEU A 111 -8.22 -4.37 -12.48
N PHE A 112 -7.14 -4.86 -13.09
CA PHE A 112 -6.02 -4.02 -13.52
C PHE A 112 -6.45 -2.94 -14.52
N ILE A 113 -7.29 -3.30 -15.52
CA ILE A 113 -7.82 -2.34 -16.49
C ILE A 113 -8.66 -1.28 -15.76
N TRP A 114 -9.54 -1.71 -14.85
CA TRP A 114 -10.40 -0.82 -14.07
C TRP A 114 -9.59 0.15 -13.21
N MET A 115 -8.55 -0.32 -12.52
CA MET A 115 -7.67 0.53 -11.72
C MET A 115 -6.94 1.57 -12.56
N ASN A 116 -6.45 1.20 -13.76
CA ASN A 116 -5.85 2.15 -14.68
C ASN A 116 -6.84 3.23 -15.14
N ILE A 117 -8.08 2.84 -15.50
CA ILE A 117 -9.11 3.79 -15.91
C ILE A 117 -9.38 4.79 -14.79
N ILE A 118 -9.54 4.33 -13.56
CA ILE A 118 -9.78 5.20 -12.41
C ILE A 118 -8.57 6.12 -12.16
N GLN A 119 -7.34 5.60 -12.25
CA GLN A 119 -6.12 6.41 -12.12
C GLN A 119 -6.06 7.52 -13.19
N ILE A 120 -6.46 7.25 -14.42
CA ILE A 120 -6.55 8.26 -15.49
C ILE A 120 -7.57 9.35 -15.10
N PHE A 121 -8.74 8.98 -14.56
CA PHE A 121 -9.73 9.94 -14.05
C PHE A 121 -9.16 10.79 -12.92
N GLU A 122 -8.42 10.20 -11.99
CA GLU A 122 -7.74 10.93 -10.91
C GLU A 122 -6.79 12.00 -11.47
N TYR A 123 -6.01 11.66 -12.50
CA TYR A 123 -5.05 12.60 -13.09
C TYR A 123 -5.75 13.72 -13.85
N ILE A 124 -6.81 13.43 -14.61
CA ILE A 124 -7.62 14.44 -15.29
C ILE A 124 -8.25 15.41 -14.27
N PHE A 125 -8.77 14.88 -13.16
CA PHE A 125 -9.33 15.70 -12.09
C PHE A 125 -8.27 16.59 -11.43
N ASN A 126 -7.05 16.08 -11.23
CA ASN A 126 -5.94 16.88 -10.68
C ASN A 126 -5.47 17.96 -11.68
N ILE A 127 -5.45 17.68 -12.99
CA ILE A 127 -5.18 18.68 -14.03
C ILE A 127 -6.20 19.82 -13.94
N ALA A 128 -7.49 19.49 -13.84
CA ALA A 128 -8.55 20.49 -13.69
C ALA A 128 -8.38 21.31 -12.39
N ASN A 129 -8.04 20.64 -11.27
CA ASN A 129 -7.78 21.33 -10.00
C ASN A 129 -6.55 22.23 -10.02
N ALA A 130 -5.49 21.84 -10.74
CA ALA A 130 -4.31 22.67 -10.91
C ALA A 130 -4.60 23.84 -11.84
N TYR A 131 -5.36 23.63 -12.91
CA TYR A 131 -5.76 24.69 -13.85
C TYR A 131 -6.65 25.74 -13.17
N TYR A 132 -7.67 25.29 -12.43
CA TYR A 132 -8.51 26.16 -11.59
C TYR A 132 -7.90 26.28 -10.19
N PHE A 133 -6.75 26.96 -10.09
CA PHE A 133 -5.97 27.03 -8.86
C PHE A 133 -6.75 27.66 -7.70
N GLU A 134 -7.68 28.56 -7.96
CA GLU A 134 -8.50 29.26 -6.95
C GLU A 134 -9.50 28.34 -6.23
N LEU A 135 -9.75 27.12 -6.77
CA LEU A 135 -10.61 26.16 -6.09
C LEU A 135 -10.02 25.76 -4.74
N SER A 136 -10.89 25.64 -3.74
CA SER A 136 -10.51 25.21 -2.40
C SER A 136 -9.73 23.87 -2.42
N PRO A 137 -8.66 23.70 -1.62
CA PRO A 137 -7.89 22.46 -1.53
C PRO A 137 -8.75 21.27 -1.10
N TYR A 138 -9.90 21.46 -0.45
CA TYR A 138 -10.81 20.38 -0.07
C TYR A 138 -11.35 19.60 -1.27
N TYR A 139 -11.41 20.17 -2.46
CA TYR A 139 -11.77 19.41 -3.68
C TYR A 139 -10.76 18.30 -4.00
N LEU A 140 -9.49 18.45 -3.62
CA LEU A 140 -8.47 17.40 -3.77
C LEU A 140 -8.73 16.19 -2.86
N LEU A 141 -9.48 16.34 -1.78
CA LEU A 141 -9.91 15.20 -0.96
C LEU A 141 -10.90 14.30 -1.69
N LEU A 142 -11.71 14.85 -2.62
CA LEU A 142 -12.66 14.07 -3.40
C LEU A 142 -11.98 13.03 -4.31
N VAL A 143 -10.75 13.32 -4.76
CA VAL A 143 -9.95 12.36 -5.54
C VAL A 143 -9.72 11.08 -4.74
N ASN A 144 -9.54 11.19 -3.42
CA ASN A 144 -9.29 10.04 -2.55
C ASN A 144 -10.50 9.09 -2.44
N LEU A 145 -11.72 9.55 -2.80
CA LEU A 145 -12.91 8.71 -2.86
C LEU A 145 -12.87 7.67 -4.00
N THR A 146 -12.01 7.85 -5.00
CA THR A 146 -11.81 6.86 -6.07
C THR A 146 -11.34 5.52 -5.54
N VAL A 147 -10.67 5.51 -4.39
CA VAL A 147 -10.27 4.29 -3.67
C VAL A 147 -11.49 3.44 -3.27
N CYS A 148 -12.66 4.05 -3.04
CA CYS A 148 -13.91 3.30 -2.82
C CYS A 148 -14.29 2.41 -4.01
N LEU A 149 -13.86 2.77 -5.22
CA LEU A 149 -14.17 2.05 -6.45
C LEU A 149 -13.14 0.97 -6.79
N THR A 150 -11.94 1.05 -6.24
CA THR A 150 -10.80 0.22 -6.64
C THR A 150 -10.18 -0.58 -5.49
N GLY A 151 -10.38 -0.14 -4.24
CA GLY A 151 -9.63 -0.64 -3.10
C GLY A 151 -8.14 -0.23 -3.08
N GLY A 152 -7.74 0.66 -4.02
CA GLY A 152 -6.40 1.27 -4.03
C GLY A 152 -5.24 0.30 -4.16
N MET A 153 -4.09 0.70 -3.61
CA MET A 153 -2.83 -0.03 -3.74
C MET A 153 -2.87 -1.44 -3.10
N THR A 154 -3.64 -1.64 -2.04
CA THR A 154 -3.77 -2.97 -1.39
C THR A 154 -4.40 -3.99 -2.33
N THR A 155 -5.44 -3.60 -3.06
CA THR A 155 -6.09 -4.44 -4.08
C THR A 155 -5.14 -4.71 -5.26
N PHE A 156 -4.40 -3.70 -5.70
CA PHE A 156 -3.41 -3.84 -6.76
C PHE A 156 -2.33 -4.88 -6.40
N LEU A 157 -1.76 -4.76 -5.21
CA LEU A 157 -0.73 -5.68 -4.71
C LEU A 157 -1.29 -7.10 -4.50
N ALA A 158 -2.51 -7.24 -3.99
CA ALA A 158 -3.15 -8.55 -3.84
C ALA A 158 -3.33 -9.24 -5.20
N ALA A 159 -3.75 -8.50 -6.23
CA ALA A 159 -3.90 -9.02 -7.58
C ALA A 159 -2.55 -9.43 -8.21
N ILE A 160 -1.48 -8.63 -8.02
CA ILE A 160 -0.13 -8.97 -8.51
C ILE A 160 0.40 -10.21 -7.79
N ASN A 161 0.31 -10.26 -6.47
CA ASN A 161 0.79 -11.40 -5.68
C ASN A 161 0.12 -12.70 -6.13
N ARG A 162 -1.19 -12.65 -6.39
CA ARG A 162 -1.92 -13.78 -6.95
C ARG A 162 -1.40 -14.16 -8.35
N CYS A 163 -1.19 -13.18 -9.24
CA CYS A 163 -0.62 -13.42 -10.57
C CYS A 163 0.73 -14.13 -10.49
N ILE A 164 1.60 -13.72 -9.56
CA ILE A 164 2.91 -14.35 -9.36
C ILE A 164 2.71 -15.83 -8.95
N VAL A 165 1.87 -16.09 -7.96
CA VAL A 165 1.64 -17.44 -7.43
C VAL A 165 1.03 -18.38 -8.48
N VAL A 166 0.04 -17.90 -9.24
CA VAL A 166 -0.68 -18.73 -10.23
C VAL A 166 0.15 -18.97 -11.48
N ASN A 167 0.95 -18.00 -11.93
CA ASN A 167 1.65 -18.08 -13.20
C ASN A 167 3.10 -18.59 -13.10
N SER A 168 3.69 -18.66 -11.91
CA SER A 168 5.07 -19.13 -11.72
C SER A 168 5.13 -20.43 -10.90
N SER A 169 6.20 -21.21 -11.09
CA SER A 169 6.43 -22.39 -10.26
C SER A 169 6.96 -22.00 -8.88
N PRO A 170 6.66 -22.78 -7.81
CA PRO A 170 7.02 -22.46 -6.43
C PRO A 170 8.52 -22.16 -6.23
N GLU A 171 9.39 -22.77 -7.02
CA GLU A 171 10.85 -22.56 -6.98
C GLU A 171 11.26 -21.12 -7.33
N PHE A 172 10.49 -20.43 -8.18
CA PHE A 172 10.77 -19.06 -8.64
C PHE A 172 9.98 -17.98 -7.91
N HIS A 173 9.04 -18.34 -7.01
CA HIS A 173 8.24 -17.35 -6.28
C HIS A 173 9.10 -16.33 -5.57
N ALA A 174 10.16 -16.75 -4.87
CA ALA A 174 11.06 -15.85 -4.15
C ALA A 174 11.70 -14.81 -5.06
N ILE A 175 12.11 -15.21 -6.27
CA ILE A 175 12.73 -14.31 -7.27
C ILE A 175 11.72 -13.28 -7.76
N TYR A 176 10.50 -13.71 -8.13
CA TYR A 176 9.47 -12.78 -8.62
C TYR A 176 9.00 -11.81 -7.54
N PHE A 177 8.83 -12.26 -6.29
CA PHE A 177 8.54 -11.35 -5.19
C PHE A 177 9.67 -10.36 -4.91
N THR A 178 10.93 -10.77 -5.08
CA THR A 178 12.08 -9.87 -4.97
C THR A 178 12.06 -8.81 -6.08
N ILE A 179 11.81 -9.21 -7.34
CA ILE A 179 11.67 -8.28 -8.47
C ILE A 179 10.53 -7.29 -8.20
N LEU A 180 9.37 -7.77 -7.75
CA LEU A 180 8.25 -6.92 -7.38
C LEU A 180 8.65 -5.91 -6.29
N HIS A 181 9.34 -6.35 -5.25
CA HIS A 181 9.79 -5.44 -4.18
C HIS A 181 10.74 -4.36 -4.71
N VAL A 182 11.67 -4.72 -5.60
CA VAL A 182 12.58 -3.76 -6.25
C VAL A 182 11.78 -2.75 -7.09
N ILE A 183 10.79 -3.20 -7.86
CA ILE A 183 9.91 -2.32 -8.64
C ILE A 183 9.14 -1.36 -7.72
N LEU A 184 8.58 -1.87 -6.61
CA LEU A 184 7.82 -1.07 -5.64
C LEU A 184 8.64 0.05 -4.97
N VAL A 185 9.96 -0.09 -4.92
CA VAL A 185 10.85 0.94 -4.36
C VAL A 185 11.40 1.85 -5.45
N ILE A 186 11.92 1.28 -6.54
CA ILE A 186 12.63 2.06 -7.57
C ILE A 186 11.63 2.88 -8.40
N ALA A 187 10.51 2.31 -8.83
CA ALA A 187 9.59 3.01 -9.71
C ALA A 187 9.03 4.31 -9.10
N PRO A 188 8.46 4.32 -7.88
CA PRO A 188 7.96 5.57 -7.29
C PRO A 188 9.11 6.54 -6.95
N SER A 189 10.30 6.05 -6.62
CA SER A 189 11.46 6.89 -6.34
C SER A 189 11.91 7.66 -7.58
N LEU A 190 12.01 6.98 -8.73
CA LEU A 190 12.31 7.63 -10.00
C LEU A 190 11.20 8.60 -10.42
N GLY A 191 9.93 8.25 -10.18
CA GLY A 191 8.80 9.14 -10.40
C GLY A 191 8.91 10.42 -9.58
N THR A 192 9.24 10.31 -8.30
CA THR A 192 9.45 11.44 -7.40
C THR A 192 10.62 12.33 -7.85
N LEU A 193 11.73 11.75 -8.33
CA LEU A 193 12.86 12.51 -8.89
C LEU A 193 12.46 13.33 -10.10
N ILE A 194 11.76 12.73 -11.05
CA ILE A 194 11.31 13.44 -12.26
C ILE A 194 10.33 14.54 -11.88
N ALA A 195 9.41 14.28 -10.95
CA ALA A 195 8.48 15.29 -10.48
C ALA A 195 9.20 16.48 -9.84
N GLY A 196 10.16 16.22 -8.95
CA GLY A 196 10.91 17.27 -8.26
C GLY A 196 11.78 18.12 -9.20
N SER A 197 12.44 17.45 -10.18
CA SER A 197 13.26 18.17 -11.15
C SER A 197 12.45 19.01 -12.14
N ASN A 198 11.17 18.67 -12.36
CA ASN A 198 10.30 19.42 -13.26
C ASN A 198 9.51 20.54 -12.55
N ILE A 199 9.33 20.47 -11.23
CA ILE A 199 8.57 21.50 -10.49
C ILE A 199 9.43 22.75 -10.33
N HIS A 200 8.98 23.85 -10.93
CA HIS A 200 9.58 25.18 -10.79
C HIS A 200 8.50 26.23 -10.66
N PHE A 201 8.84 27.40 -10.10
CA PHE A 201 7.94 28.52 -10.01
C PHE A 201 7.64 29.09 -11.40
N LEU A 202 6.40 29.51 -11.59
CA LEU A 202 5.97 30.19 -12.82
C LEU A 202 6.17 31.70 -12.65
N ASP A 203 6.49 32.37 -13.76
CA ASP A 203 6.57 33.82 -13.78
C ASP A 203 5.21 34.46 -13.42
N ASP A 204 5.26 35.58 -12.72
CA ASP A 204 4.09 36.35 -12.27
C ASP A 204 3.43 37.07 -13.46
N ASN A 205 2.61 36.35 -14.20
CA ASN A 205 1.77 36.90 -15.24
C ASN A 205 0.32 36.95 -14.76
N GLU A 206 -0.42 38.02 -15.02
CA GLU A 206 -1.84 38.20 -14.64
C GLU A 206 -2.76 37.03 -15.06
N GLN A 207 -2.30 36.20 -15.99
CA GLN A 207 -3.06 35.01 -16.46
C GLN A 207 -2.76 33.72 -15.68
N ASN A 208 -1.68 33.67 -14.88
CA ASN A 208 -1.27 32.47 -14.14
C ASN A 208 -1.52 32.63 -12.64
N THR A 209 -2.63 32.08 -12.15
CA THR A 209 -2.92 32.01 -10.70
C THR A 209 -2.10 30.93 -9.98
N GLN A 210 -1.51 29.97 -10.73
CA GLN A 210 -0.69 28.89 -10.20
C GLN A 210 0.68 29.39 -9.74
N LEU A 211 1.18 28.88 -8.61
CA LEU A 211 2.55 29.15 -8.16
C LEU A 211 3.58 28.39 -8.99
N ARG A 212 3.30 27.13 -9.31
CA ARG A 212 4.24 26.22 -9.96
C ARG A 212 3.60 25.52 -11.16
N ASN A 213 4.43 24.92 -12.03
CA ASN A 213 4.02 24.26 -13.27
C ASN A 213 3.45 22.83 -13.07
N TYR A 214 2.52 22.62 -12.15
CA TYR A 214 1.94 21.29 -11.83
C TYR A 214 1.40 20.55 -13.04
N ASN A 215 0.77 21.27 -13.98
CA ASN A 215 0.13 20.69 -15.15
C ASN A 215 1.08 19.87 -16.00
N GLN A 216 2.36 20.25 -16.08
CA GLN A 216 3.36 19.51 -16.84
C GLN A 216 3.52 18.09 -16.27
N ASN A 217 3.67 17.94 -14.95
CA ASN A 217 3.80 16.64 -14.30
C ASN A 217 2.52 15.81 -14.45
N PHE A 218 1.34 16.43 -14.30
CA PHE A 218 0.07 15.73 -14.45
C PHE A 218 -0.14 15.22 -15.88
N ILE A 219 0.29 15.94 -16.91
CA ILE A 219 0.25 15.51 -18.31
C ILE A 219 1.22 14.34 -18.55
N ILE A 220 2.42 14.40 -17.98
CA ILE A 220 3.40 13.28 -18.04
C ILE A 220 2.78 12.02 -17.43
N MET A 221 2.19 12.13 -16.22
CA MET A 221 1.51 11.00 -15.56
C MET A 221 0.37 10.43 -16.40
N LEU A 222 -0.46 11.31 -16.98
CA LEU A 222 -1.55 10.89 -17.85
C LEU A 222 -1.03 10.10 -19.06
N GLY A 223 0.03 10.58 -19.71
CA GLY A 223 0.67 9.89 -20.82
C GLY A 223 1.19 8.51 -20.42
N ILE A 224 1.89 8.39 -19.29
CA ILE A 224 2.40 7.12 -18.78
C ILE A 224 1.26 6.15 -18.44
N SER A 225 0.18 6.64 -17.81
CA SER A 225 -0.99 5.81 -17.49
C SER A 225 -1.73 5.32 -18.73
N LEU A 226 -1.81 6.11 -19.78
CA LEU A 226 -2.36 5.66 -21.07
C LEU A 226 -1.51 4.55 -21.68
N VAL A 227 -0.17 4.68 -21.63
CA VAL A 227 0.74 3.62 -22.09
C VAL A 227 0.56 2.35 -21.23
N SER A 228 0.49 2.48 -19.91
CA SER A 228 0.26 1.33 -19.01
C SER A 228 -1.09 0.65 -19.29
N LEU A 229 -2.15 1.42 -19.58
CA LEU A 229 -3.45 0.89 -19.97
C LEU A 229 -3.38 0.11 -21.29
N LEU A 230 -2.70 0.64 -22.30
CA LEU A 230 -2.49 -0.07 -23.56
C LEU A 230 -1.71 -1.37 -23.36
N MET A 231 -0.69 -1.36 -22.49
CA MET A 231 0.08 -2.57 -22.18
C MET A 231 -0.78 -3.65 -21.54
N ILE A 232 -1.56 -3.33 -20.51
CA ILE A 232 -2.40 -4.34 -19.83
C ILE A 232 -3.50 -4.90 -20.75
N LEU A 233 -3.99 -4.12 -21.71
CA LEU A 233 -4.93 -4.61 -22.72
C LEU A 233 -4.30 -5.68 -23.60
N LEU A 234 -3.01 -5.54 -23.94
CA LEU A 234 -2.27 -6.45 -24.82
C LEU A 234 -1.76 -7.70 -24.09
N ILE A 235 -1.50 -7.62 -22.78
CA ILE A 235 -0.94 -8.72 -21.99
C ILE A 235 -2.02 -9.77 -21.69
N LYS A 236 -1.67 -11.05 -21.78
CA LYS A 236 -2.48 -12.16 -21.27
C LYS A 236 -2.07 -12.44 -19.82
N VAL A 237 -2.95 -12.11 -18.87
CA VAL A 237 -2.65 -12.16 -17.42
C VAL A 237 -2.79 -13.57 -16.83
N GLU A 238 -3.59 -14.45 -17.41
CA GLU A 238 -3.83 -15.81 -16.87
C GLU A 238 -3.85 -16.90 -17.94
N ARG A 239 -3.47 -18.11 -17.51
CA ARG A 239 -3.60 -19.34 -18.29
C ARG A 239 -4.90 -20.06 -17.97
N ASP A 240 -5.68 -20.34 -18.99
CA ASP A 240 -7.04 -20.88 -18.92
C ASP A 240 -7.09 -22.43 -18.85
N GLU A 241 -5.97 -23.15 -18.63
CA GLU A 241 -5.90 -24.58 -18.95
C GLU A 241 -6.06 -25.57 -17.78
N THR A 242 -5.95 -25.13 -16.51
CA THR A 242 -5.96 -26.08 -15.38
C THR A 242 -7.25 -26.14 -14.54
N MET A 243 -8.19 -25.22 -14.72
CA MET A 243 -9.44 -25.21 -13.94
C MET A 243 -10.67 -25.77 -14.67
N LYS A 244 -10.58 -26.11 -15.95
CA LYS A 244 -11.71 -26.79 -16.63
C LYS A 244 -11.88 -28.24 -16.20
N GLU A 245 -10.81 -28.90 -15.73
CA GLU A 245 -10.89 -30.29 -15.29
C GLU A 245 -11.39 -30.42 -13.84
N THR A 246 -11.16 -29.46 -12.95
CA THR A 246 -11.56 -29.57 -11.53
C THR A 246 -13.01 -29.14 -11.27
N ILE A 247 -13.61 -28.30 -12.13
CA ILE A 247 -15.02 -27.86 -12.00
C ILE A 247 -15.97 -28.81 -12.75
N GLY A 248 -15.47 -29.54 -13.74
CA GLY A 248 -16.23 -30.56 -14.47
C GLY A 248 -16.53 -31.81 -13.67
N ASP A 249 -15.63 -32.20 -12.74
CA ASP A 249 -15.75 -33.46 -11.98
C ASP A 249 -16.42 -33.27 -10.60
N SER A 250 -16.36 -32.08 -9.99
CA SER A 250 -16.96 -31.86 -8.66
C SER A 250 -18.48 -31.64 -8.67
N ASP A 251 -19.05 -31.19 -9.81
CA ASP A 251 -20.49 -30.99 -9.92
C ASP A 251 -21.24 -32.27 -10.41
N SER A 252 -20.49 -33.28 -10.86
CA SER A 252 -21.06 -34.57 -11.28
C SER A 252 -21.05 -35.62 -10.18
N GLU A 253 -20.22 -35.51 -9.13
CA GLU A 253 -20.17 -36.51 -8.03
C GLU A 253 -21.10 -36.22 -6.85
N ALA A 254 -21.71 -35.03 -6.78
CA ALA A 254 -22.61 -34.67 -5.67
C ALA A 254 -24.07 -35.10 -5.86
N LEU A 255 -24.42 -35.90 -6.91
CA LEU A 255 -25.80 -36.28 -7.21
C LEU A 255 -26.00 -37.80 -7.41
N ILE A 256 -25.11 -38.67 -6.97
CA ILE A 256 -25.35 -40.10 -6.95
C ILE A 256 -25.00 -40.64 -5.58
N SER A 257 -25.96 -40.65 -4.66
CA SER A 257 -26.00 -41.61 -3.55
C SER A 257 -26.75 -42.84 -3.98
N PRO A 258 -26.23 -44.05 -3.73
CA PRO A 258 -26.89 -45.31 -4.11
C PRO A 258 -27.75 -45.79 -2.97
N ASP A 259 -29.06 -45.85 -3.18
CA ASP A 259 -29.86 -46.78 -2.43
C ASP A 259 -31.07 -47.31 -3.21
N MET A 260 -31.06 -48.65 -3.26
CA MET A 260 -32.14 -49.61 -3.37
C MET A 260 -32.87 -49.89 -4.70
N ASN A 261 -32.50 -51.06 -5.19
CA ASN A 261 -33.34 -52.09 -5.78
C ASN A 261 -34.87 -51.94 -5.59
N ASN A 262 -35.65 -52.01 -6.64
CA ASN A 262 -36.51 -53.15 -7.00
C ASN A 262 -37.45 -52.84 -8.15
N ASN A 263 -37.31 -53.64 -9.18
CA ASN A 263 -38.34 -54.35 -9.98
C ASN A 263 -39.55 -53.62 -10.60
N ILE A 264 -39.68 -53.97 -11.87
CA ILE A 264 -40.92 -54.27 -12.66
C ILE A 264 -41.49 -53.14 -13.50
N SER A 265 -41.32 -53.36 -14.81
CA SER A 265 -42.23 -53.18 -15.95
C SER A 265 -43.31 -52.08 -15.87
N ASP A 266 -43.31 -51.17 -16.77
CA ASP A 266 -44.17 -51.14 -17.93
C ASP A 266 -43.95 -49.93 -18.85
N ASN A 267 -44.09 -50.22 -20.10
CA ASN A 267 -43.98 -49.38 -21.25
C ASN A 267 -45.02 -48.25 -21.30
N THR A 268 -44.66 -47.27 -22.15
CA THR A 268 -45.54 -46.30 -22.81
C THR A 268 -45.89 -45.02 -22.01
N ASN A 269 -45.33 -43.94 -22.54
CA ASN A 269 -45.70 -42.53 -22.42
C ASN A 269 -44.57 -41.60 -21.93
N GLN A 270 -43.47 -41.63 -22.65
CA GLN A 270 -42.38 -40.61 -22.47
C GLN A 270 -42.03 -39.92 -23.78
N SER A 271 -42.90 -39.11 -24.34
CA SER A 271 -42.49 -38.21 -25.44
C SER A 271 -43.06 -36.80 -25.41
N VAL A 272 -43.74 -36.38 -24.35
CA VAL A 272 -44.32 -35.04 -24.32
C VAL A 272 -43.77 -34.12 -23.20
N ASN A 273 -43.13 -34.64 -22.17
CA ASN A 273 -42.61 -33.85 -21.06
C ASN A 273 -41.16 -33.37 -21.17
N GLY A 274 -40.44 -33.87 -22.19
CA GLY A 274 -39.03 -33.48 -22.41
C GLY A 274 -38.75 -32.14 -23.06
N ILE A 275 -39.78 -31.52 -23.63
CA ILE A 275 -39.64 -30.23 -24.36
C ILE A 275 -39.98 -29.02 -23.49
N SER A 276 -40.76 -29.19 -22.42
CA SER A 276 -41.11 -28.07 -21.52
C SER A 276 -40.04 -27.73 -20.50
N GLN A 277 -39.13 -28.64 -20.17
CA GLN A 277 -38.05 -28.33 -19.19
C GLN A 277 -36.81 -27.66 -19.79
N ARG A 278 -36.66 -27.62 -21.13
CA ARG A 278 -35.53 -26.93 -21.79
C ARG A 278 -35.80 -25.47 -22.14
N LEU A 279 -36.98 -24.94 -21.90
CA LEU A 279 -37.36 -23.56 -22.26
C LEU A 279 -37.36 -22.57 -21.10
N PHE A 280 -37.00 -23.01 -19.88
CA PHE A 280 -36.81 -22.10 -18.73
C PHE A 280 -35.36 -22.04 -18.24
N THR A 281 -34.38 -22.08 -19.13
CA THR A 281 -33.11 -21.43 -18.83
C THR A 281 -33.37 -19.92 -18.88
N VAL A 282 -33.72 -19.38 -17.74
CA VAL A 282 -33.82 -17.93 -17.52
C VAL A 282 -32.50 -17.33 -18.02
N ARG A 283 -32.61 -16.63 -19.15
CA ARG A 283 -31.50 -15.81 -19.68
C ARG A 283 -31.18 -14.81 -18.59
N GLU A 284 -30.19 -15.13 -17.69
CA GLU A 284 -29.77 -14.22 -16.64
C GLU A 284 -29.48 -12.88 -17.28
N THR A 285 -30.29 -11.88 -16.94
CA THR A 285 -30.09 -10.53 -17.43
C THR A 285 -28.68 -10.08 -17.02
N LYS A 286 -28.02 -9.24 -17.83
CA LYS A 286 -26.69 -8.69 -17.48
C LYS A 286 -26.67 -8.11 -16.06
N PHE A 287 -27.78 -7.54 -15.61
CA PHE A 287 -27.99 -7.04 -14.25
C PHE A 287 -27.98 -8.17 -13.18
N GLY A 288 -28.53 -9.32 -13.47
CA GLY A 288 -28.50 -10.48 -12.56
C GLY A 288 -27.10 -11.01 -12.34
N LYS A 289 -26.29 -11.08 -13.39
CA LYS A 289 -24.88 -11.46 -13.30
C LYS A 289 -24.06 -10.46 -12.48
N ILE A 290 -24.23 -9.16 -12.71
CA ILE A 290 -23.53 -8.12 -11.94
C ILE A 290 -23.93 -8.19 -10.45
N ARG A 291 -25.21 -8.32 -10.14
CA ARG A 291 -25.70 -8.45 -8.77
C ARG A 291 -25.13 -9.70 -8.08
N LYS A 292 -25.02 -10.82 -8.79
CA LYS A 292 -24.41 -12.05 -8.27
C LYS A 292 -22.91 -11.85 -7.99
N ILE A 293 -22.18 -11.19 -8.88
CA ILE A 293 -20.77 -10.86 -8.71
C ILE A 293 -20.57 -9.97 -7.49
N ILE A 294 -21.34 -8.89 -7.34
CA ILE A 294 -21.26 -7.98 -6.18
C ILE A 294 -21.60 -8.72 -4.88
N ARG A 295 -22.63 -9.57 -4.86
CA ARG A 295 -22.97 -10.35 -3.68
C ARG A 295 -21.88 -11.37 -3.31
N THR A 296 -21.22 -11.95 -4.30
CA THR A 296 -20.10 -12.88 -4.08
C THR A 296 -18.84 -12.15 -3.63
N PHE A 297 -18.63 -10.90 -4.07
CA PHE A 297 -17.53 -10.06 -3.61
C PHE A 297 -17.66 -9.77 -2.10
N PHE A 298 -18.83 -9.34 -1.64
CA PHE A 298 -19.12 -9.04 -0.23
C PHE A 298 -19.61 -10.27 0.54
N ASP A 299 -18.97 -11.44 0.35
CA ASP A 299 -19.30 -12.65 1.10
C ASP A 299 -18.63 -12.62 2.48
N PHE A 300 -19.42 -12.27 3.50
CA PHE A 300 -18.97 -12.17 4.90
C PHE A 300 -18.59 -13.52 5.52
N GLU A 301 -18.97 -14.65 4.94
CA GLU A 301 -18.62 -15.96 5.49
C GLU A 301 -17.10 -16.19 5.45
N ASN A 302 -16.41 -15.75 4.38
CA ASN A 302 -14.95 -15.82 4.31
C ASN A 302 -14.27 -14.98 5.39
N VAL A 303 -14.79 -13.77 5.65
CA VAL A 303 -14.29 -12.90 6.72
C VAL A 303 -14.48 -13.55 8.08
N ARG A 304 -15.65 -14.15 8.31
CA ARG A 304 -15.98 -14.87 9.52
C ARG A 304 -15.06 -16.08 9.75
N GLN A 305 -14.79 -16.85 8.70
CA GLN A 305 -13.87 -18.01 8.78
C GLN A 305 -12.43 -17.56 9.08
N THR A 306 -11.97 -16.46 8.46
CA THR A 306 -10.65 -15.88 8.74
C THR A 306 -10.56 -15.40 10.20
N TYR A 307 -11.59 -14.71 10.70
CA TYR A 307 -11.68 -14.28 12.09
C TYR A 307 -11.69 -15.46 13.06
N HIS A 308 -12.50 -16.48 12.81
CA HIS A 308 -12.52 -17.69 13.63
C HIS A 308 -11.18 -18.42 13.64
N CYS A 309 -10.49 -18.48 12.50
CA CYS A 309 -9.15 -19.05 12.43
C CYS A 309 -8.14 -18.27 13.29
N PHE A 310 -8.26 -16.94 13.33
CA PHE A 310 -7.36 -16.08 14.11
C PHE A 310 -7.56 -16.24 15.62
N ILE A 311 -8.80 -16.42 16.08
CA ILE A 311 -9.15 -16.56 17.53
C ILE A 311 -9.07 -18.00 18.02
N LYS A 312 -9.01 -18.99 17.13
CA LYS A 312 -8.96 -20.40 17.48
C LYS A 312 -7.92 -20.70 18.58
N PRO A 313 -8.27 -21.40 19.67
CA PRO A 313 -7.31 -21.80 20.69
C PRO A 313 -6.27 -22.74 20.08
N ARG A 314 -4.99 -22.51 20.39
CA ARG A 314 -3.86 -23.28 19.90
C ARG A 314 -3.04 -23.83 21.07
N PRO A 315 -2.37 -25.00 20.89
CA PRO A 315 -1.48 -25.53 21.92
C PRO A 315 -0.27 -24.59 22.14
N ILE A 316 0.38 -24.75 23.29
CA ILE A 316 1.63 -24.06 23.64
C ILE A 316 1.50 -22.52 23.55
N HIS A 317 0.34 -21.95 23.90
CA HIS A 317 0.11 -20.50 23.83
C HIS A 317 0.38 -19.85 22.46
N ALA A 318 0.37 -20.63 21.36
CA ALA A 318 0.67 -20.15 20.01
C ALA A 318 -0.30 -19.04 19.57
N ARG A 319 -1.55 -19.04 20.05
CA ARG A 319 -2.50 -17.96 19.79
C ARG A 319 -2.02 -16.62 20.38
N GLU A 320 -1.64 -16.63 21.64
CA GLU A 320 -1.13 -15.45 22.35
C GLU A 320 0.15 -14.93 21.69
N GLN A 321 1.05 -15.82 21.27
CA GLN A 321 2.27 -15.44 20.54
C GLN A 321 1.94 -14.75 19.22
N ILE A 322 0.98 -15.25 18.43
CA ILE A 322 0.55 -14.63 17.19
C ILE A 322 -0.03 -13.23 17.46
N PHE A 323 -0.88 -13.06 18.47
CA PHE A 323 -1.43 -11.75 18.85
C PHE A 323 -0.33 -10.75 19.21
N PHE A 324 0.65 -11.15 20.03
CA PHE A 324 1.79 -10.29 20.37
C PHE A 324 2.58 -9.87 19.12
N MET A 325 2.89 -10.81 18.22
CA MET A 325 3.64 -10.50 17.01
C MET A 325 2.88 -9.56 16.08
N VAL A 326 1.57 -9.78 15.89
CA VAL A 326 0.72 -8.91 15.07
C VAL A 326 0.63 -7.51 15.69
N PHE A 327 0.54 -7.41 17.02
CA PHE A 327 0.52 -6.13 17.72
C PHE A 327 1.85 -5.37 17.60
N ILE A 328 2.98 -6.07 17.76
CA ILE A 328 4.32 -5.47 17.57
C ILE A 328 4.48 -4.98 16.13
N LEU A 329 4.07 -5.80 15.14
CA LEU A 329 4.11 -5.43 13.74
C LEU A 329 3.23 -4.20 13.44
N PHE A 330 2.05 -4.14 14.03
CA PHE A 330 1.15 -3.01 13.91
C PHE A 330 1.74 -1.71 14.49
N LEU A 331 2.34 -1.77 15.68
CA LEU A 331 3.04 -0.62 16.28
C LEU A 331 4.21 -0.16 15.39
N PHE A 332 5.00 -1.11 14.89
CA PHE A 332 6.11 -0.83 14.00
C PHE A 332 5.67 -0.11 12.73
N LEU A 333 4.65 -0.63 12.04
CA LEU A 333 4.13 -0.04 10.81
C LEU A 333 3.45 1.31 11.05
N THR A 334 2.74 1.46 12.18
CA THR A 334 2.15 2.75 12.59
C THR A 334 3.23 3.81 12.77
N ASN A 335 4.36 3.44 13.36
CA ASN A 335 5.51 4.33 13.53
C ASN A 335 6.10 4.74 12.16
N MET A 336 6.40 3.78 11.29
CA MET A 336 6.99 4.04 9.97
C MET A 336 6.08 4.92 9.11
N THR A 337 4.82 4.52 8.94
CA THR A 337 3.88 5.24 8.08
C THR A 337 3.47 6.60 8.65
N GLY A 338 3.51 6.73 9.97
CA GLY A 338 3.25 8.01 10.65
C GLY A 338 4.32 9.05 10.34
N ILE A 339 5.60 8.69 10.43
CA ILE A 339 6.70 9.57 10.04
C ILE A 339 6.60 9.94 8.55
N ASP A 340 6.34 8.96 7.68
CA ASP A 340 6.18 9.21 6.24
C ASP A 340 5.06 10.24 5.95
N SER A 341 3.98 10.24 6.73
CA SER A 341 2.83 11.12 6.51
C SER A 341 3.11 12.60 6.76
N ILE A 342 4.07 12.91 7.62
CA ILE A 342 4.46 14.29 7.97
C ILE A 342 5.76 14.74 7.30
N PHE A 343 6.44 13.83 6.60
CA PHE A 343 7.82 14.05 6.17
C PHE A 343 8.00 15.26 5.24
N LEU A 344 7.02 15.57 4.38
CA LEU A 344 7.06 16.76 3.52
C LEU A 344 7.09 18.03 4.37
N GLN A 345 6.13 18.23 5.26
CA GLN A 345 6.03 19.42 6.09
C GLN A 345 7.18 19.51 7.11
N PHE A 346 7.61 18.36 7.64
CA PHE A 346 8.78 18.29 8.51
C PHE A 346 10.06 18.74 7.79
N SER A 347 10.28 18.30 6.56
CA SER A 347 11.45 18.66 5.77
C SER A 347 11.48 20.15 5.40
N GLN A 348 10.29 20.71 5.12
CA GLN A 348 10.13 22.14 4.90
C GLN A 348 10.40 22.96 6.17
N GLN A 349 9.93 22.47 7.33
CA GLN A 349 10.08 23.18 8.59
C GLN A 349 11.52 23.15 9.13
N VAL A 350 12.15 21.98 9.09
CA VAL A 350 13.43 21.73 9.78
C VAL A 350 14.64 21.90 8.86
N TYR A 351 14.53 21.39 7.63
CA TYR A 351 15.64 21.40 6.67
C TYR A 351 15.46 22.44 5.56
N GLN A 352 14.34 23.14 5.51
CA GLN A 352 14.00 24.19 4.52
C GLN A 352 14.12 23.71 3.06
N LEU A 353 13.84 22.41 2.81
CA LEU A 353 14.01 21.79 1.49
C LEU A 353 12.98 22.33 0.48
N ASP A 354 13.45 22.61 -0.71
CA ASP A 354 12.60 22.86 -1.87
C ASP A 354 12.09 21.55 -2.51
N ALA A 355 11.32 21.64 -3.60
CA ALA A 355 10.74 20.46 -4.25
C ALA A 355 11.79 19.53 -4.86
N GLN A 356 12.87 20.09 -5.40
CA GLN A 356 13.95 19.33 -6.01
C GLN A 356 14.80 18.64 -4.94
N GLU A 357 15.22 19.37 -3.92
CA GLU A 357 16.00 18.84 -2.79
C GLU A 357 15.21 17.77 -2.04
N TYR A 358 13.93 18.02 -1.76
CA TYR A 358 13.05 17.02 -1.16
C TYR A 358 12.97 15.74 -1.99
N SER A 359 12.91 15.85 -3.32
CA SER A 359 12.85 14.66 -4.18
C SER A 359 14.11 13.80 -4.06
N PHE A 360 15.30 14.41 -4.04
CA PHE A 360 16.57 13.70 -3.82
C PHE A 360 16.63 13.03 -2.46
N ILE A 361 16.26 13.74 -1.40
CA ILE A 361 16.23 13.20 -0.02
C ILE A 361 15.23 12.06 0.09
N SER A 362 14.03 12.20 -0.49
CA SER A 362 13.00 11.15 -0.49
C SER A 362 13.48 9.86 -1.15
N VAL A 363 14.24 9.98 -2.24
CA VAL A 363 14.84 8.83 -2.92
C VAL A 363 15.92 8.16 -2.07
N TYR A 364 16.79 8.97 -1.46
CA TYR A 364 17.83 8.48 -0.54
C TYR A 364 17.21 7.66 0.61
N ILE A 365 16.16 8.18 1.25
CA ILE A 365 15.47 7.54 2.38
C ILE A 365 14.87 6.17 1.99
N LYS A 366 14.46 5.98 0.73
CA LYS A 366 13.83 4.75 0.26
C LYS A 366 14.83 3.76 -0.33
N ILE A 367 15.73 4.22 -1.19
CA ILE A 367 16.66 3.34 -1.91
C ILE A 367 17.75 2.81 -0.98
N LEU A 368 18.35 3.66 -0.16
CA LEU A 368 19.44 3.25 0.72
C LEU A 368 19.02 2.13 1.70
N PRO A 369 17.94 2.27 2.48
CA PRO A 369 17.50 1.19 3.36
C PRO A 369 17.11 -0.09 2.61
N THR A 370 16.61 0.02 1.38
CA THR A 370 16.28 -1.15 0.57
C THR A 370 17.53 -1.92 0.13
N ILE A 371 18.59 -1.22 -0.29
CA ILE A 371 19.87 -1.86 -0.62
C ILE A 371 20.45 -2.53 0.62
N VAL A 372 20.46 -1.83 1.75
CA VAL A 372 20.95 -2.38 3.02
C VAL A 372 20.11 -3.58 3.45
N LEU A 373 18.80 -3.54 3.30
CA LEU A 373 17.90 -4.66 3.60
C LEU A 373 18.25 -5.91 2.76
N LEU A 374 18.46 -5.77 1.46
CA LEU A 374 18.80 -6.89 0.58
C LEU A 374 20.15 -7.52 0.98
N ILE A 375 21.17 -6.71 1.24
CA ILE A 375 22.49 -7.19 1.63
C ILE A 375 22.43 -7.81 3.04
N SER A 376 21.82 -7.12 4.00
CA SER A 376 21.77 -7.54 5.40
C SER A 376 20.92 -8.80 5.59
N SER A 377 19.81 -8.95 4.86
CA SER A 377 19.00 -10.17 4.93
C SER A 377 19.82 -11.39 4.53
N TYR A 378 20.58 -11.30 3.43
CA TYR A 378 21.45 -12.38 3.01
C TYR A 378 22.57 -12.68 4.05
N VAL A 379 23.24 -11.64 4.55
CA VAL A 379 24.36 -11.79 5.49
C VAL A 379 23.89 -12.31 6.84
N LEU A 380 22.83 -11.73 7.41
CA LEU A 380 22.38 -12.04 8.78
C LEU A 380 21.65 -13.39 8.83
N ILE A 381 20.84 -13.71 7.80
CA ILE A 381 20.08 -14.96 7.77
C ILE A 381 20.94 -16.13 7.29
N ASN A 382 21.59 -16.00 6.13
CA ASN A 382 22.25 -17.14 5.47
C ASN A 382 23.68 -17.34 5.94
N LYS A 383 24.45 -16.26 6.18
CA LYS A 383 25.87 -16.37 6.52
C LYS A 383 26.13 -16.44 8.04
N LEU A 384 25.47 -15.57 8.82
CA LEU A 384 25.62 -15.49 10.28
C LEU A 384 24.61 -16.36 11.04
N GLN A 385 23.52 -16.80 10.40
CA GLN A 385 22.48 -17.65 10.98
C GLN A 385 22.00 -17.16 12.36
N LEU A 386 21.80 -15.86 12.50
CA LEU A 386 21.39 -15.26 13.76
C LEU A 386 19.99 -15.74 14.16
N LYS A 387 19.77 -15.92 15.46
CA LYS A 387 18.46 -16.23 16.02
C LYS A 387 17.50 -15.07 15.79
N ASP A 388 16.22 -15.37 15.54
CA ASP A 388 15.18 -14.37 15.23
C ASP A 388 15.12 -13.25 16.28
N GLY A 389 15.20 -13.57 17.58
CA GLY A 389 15.22 -12.57 18.66
C GLY A 389 16.43 -11.64 18.61
N THR A 390 17.62 -12.16 18.30
CA THR A 390 18.84 -11.33 18.17
C THR A 390 18.74 -10.42 16.95
N MET A 391 18.23 -10.94 15.83
CA MET A 391 17.99 -10.16 14.61
C MET A 391 17.00 -9.03 14.88
N PHE A 392 15.89 -9.33 15.55
CA PHE A 392 14.90 -8.33 15.91
C PHE A 392 15.48 -7.23 16.81
N ALA A 393 16.22 -7.60 17.86
CA ALA A 393 16.87 -6.65 18.73
C ALA A 393 17.86 -5.73 17.98
N LEU A 394 18.67 -6.28 17.07
CA LEU A 394 19.60 -5.53 16.24
C LEU A 394 18.88 -4.51 15.35
N THR A 395 17.81 -4.94 14.67
CA THR A 395 17.05 -4.08 13.75
C THR A 395 16.33 -2.96 14.47
N ILE A 396 15.71 -3.24 15.61
CA ILE A 396 15.01 -2.25 16.43
C ILE A 396 16.00 -1.26 17.06
N THR A 397 17.17 -1.72 17.54
CA THR A 397 18.21 -0.83 18.08
C THR A 397 18.74 0.13 17.01
N SER A 398 18.94 -0.36 15.79
CA SER A 398 19.31 0.48 14.63
C SER A 398 18.30 1.60 14.39
N GLY A 399 16.98 1.28 14.36
CA GLY A 399 15.91 2.25 14.21
C GLY A 399 15.81 3.24 15.36
N PHE A 400 15.94 2.76 16.61
CA PHE A 400 15.93 3.60 17.80
C PHE A 400 17.04 4.65 17.76
N ILE A 401 18.28 4.23 17.48
CA ILE A 401 19.43 5.15 17.38
C ILE A 401 19.18 6.20 16.29
N SER A 402 18.70 5.77 15.13
CA SER A 402 18.36 6.67 14.02
C SER A 402 17.33 7.72 14.44
N GLN A 403 16.22 7.31 15.03
CA GLN A 403 15.14 8.19 15.44
C GLN A 403 15.57 9.18 16.54
N VAL A 404 16.38 8.73 17.50
CA VAL A 404 16.97 9.61 18.54
C VAL A 404 17.90 10.64 17.92
N LEU A 405 18.76 10.25 16.98
CA LEU A 405 19.68 11.17 16.30
C LEU A 405 18.91 12.25 15.53
N ILE A 406 17.90 11.88 14.76
CA ILE A 406 17.05 12.83 14.00
C ILE A 406 16.28 13.75 14.95
N GLY A 407 15.74 13.20 16.03
CA GLY A 407 15.00 13.97 17.03
C GLY A 407 15.86 14.99 17.79
N THR A 408 17.12 14.65 18.09
CA THR A 408 18.01 15.49 18.90
C THR A 408 18.76 16.52 18.08
N PHE A 409 19.15 16.19 16.86
CA PHE A 409 20.01 17.05 16.03
C PHE A 409 19.28 17.43 14.72
N PRO A 410 18.62 18.61 14.64
CA PRO A 410 17.91 19.07 13.47
C PRO A 410 18.88 19.56 12.37
N ASN A 411 19.75 18.69 11.88
CA ASN A 411 20.74 18.97 10.86
C ASN A 411 20.64 17.94 9.73
N LEU A 412 20.64 18.40 8.47
CA LEU A 412 20.47 17.56 7.30
C LEU A 412 21.57 16.48 7.17
N LEU A 413 22.83 16.82 7.47
CA LEU A 413 23.93 15.85 7.39
C LEU A 413 23.72 14.72 8.43
N ILE A 414 23.35 15.08 9.67
CA ILE A 414 23.08 14.10 10.73
C ILE A 414 21.86 13.25 10.36
N PHE A 415 20.84 13.86 9.76
CA PHE A 415 19.69 13.13 9.24
C PHE A 415 20.09 12.05 8.22
N LEU A 416 20.94 12.37 7.23
CA LEU A 416 21.42 11.41 6.24
C LEU A 416 22.22 10.26 6.89
N VAL A 417 23.09 10.59 7.84
CA VAL A 417 23.84 9.58 8.60
C VAL A 417 22.90 8.72 9.45
N ALA A 418 21.91 9.31 10.07
CA ALA A 418 20.93 8.61 10.88
C ALA A 418 20.08 7.64 10.05
N ILE A 419 19.68 8.02 8.83
CA ILE A 419 18.99 7.10 7.88
C ILE A 419 19.89 5.92 7.50
N PHE A 420 21.18 6.14 7.30
CA PHE A 420 22.13 5.05 7.04
C PHE A 420 22.22 4.08 8.24
N ILE A 421 22.34 4.62 9.47
CA ILE A 421 22.36 3.81 10.70
C ILE A 421 21.03 3.05 10.85
N GLY A 422 19.88 3.70 10.59
CA GLY A 422 18.55 3.13 10.68
C GLY A 422 18.17 2.19 9.54
N ALA A 423 19.02 1.99 8.55
CA ALA A 423 18.67 1.23 7.35
C ALA A 423 18.27 -0.24 7.62
N LEU A 424 18.79 -0.84 8.70
CA LEU A 424 18.41 -2.18 9.13
C LEU A 424 16.99 -2.26 9.71
N PHE A 425 16.38 -1.13 10.09
CA PHE A 425 15.09 -1.10 10.76
C PHE A 425 13.99 -1.79 9.94
N ASN A 426 13.98 -1.62 8.62
CA ASN A 426 13.01 -2.25 7.73
C ASN A 426 13.05 -3.79 7.76
N LEU A 427 14.16 -4.41 8.16
CA LEU A 427 14.27 -5.85 8.29
C LEU A 427 13.39 -6.41 9.44
N ALA A 428 12.99 -5.59 10.40
CA ALA A 428 12.16 -6.01 11.53
C ALA A 428 10.82 -6.65 11.08
N THR A 429 10.19 -6.11 10.01
CA THR A 429 8.94 -6.67 9.47
C THR A 429 9.12 -8.10 8.95
N ILE A 430 10.24 -8.35 8.28
CA ILE A 430 10.58 -9.68 7.75
C ILE A 430 10.81 -10.66 8.90
N VAL A 431 11.56 -10.25 9.92
CA VAL A 431 11.85 -11.09 11.09
C VAL A 431 10.57 -11.49 11.82
N ILE A 432 9.65 -10.53 12.07
CA ILE A 432 8.36 -10.81 12.73
C ILE A 432 7.53 -11.79 11.90
N LYS A 433 7.37 -11.54 10.60
CA LYS A 433 6.60 -12.39 9.70
C LYS A 433 7.20 -13.79 9.58
N THR A 434 8.52 -13.90 9.52
CA THR A 434 9.21 -15.21 9.50
C THR A 434 8.99 -15.98 10.79
N LYS A 435 9.09 -15.31 11.95
CA LYS A 435 8.81 -15.93 13.25
C LYS A 435 7.37 -16.40 13.35
N MET A 436 6.41 -15.59 12.89
CA MET A 436 5.00 -15.94 12.84
C MET A 436 4.74 -17.15 11.93
N ALA A 437 5.39 -17.23 10.77
CA ALA A 437 5.28 -18.35 9.84
C ALA A 437 5.76 -19.68 10.43
N LYS A 438 6.72 -19.66 11.37
CA LYS A 438 7.21 -20.88 12.04
C LYS A 438 6.21 -21.43 13.07
N ILE A 439 5.31 -20.61 13.59
CA ILE A 439 4.34 -21.00 14.64
C ILE A 439 3.00 -21.41 14.04
N VAL A 440 2.66 -20.88 12.85
CA VAL A 440 1.37 -21.11 12.19
C VAL A 440 1.43 -22.39 11.34
N ALA A 441 0.41 -23.25 11.44
CA ALA A 441 0.28 -24.43 10.59
C ALA A 441 0.10 -24.03 9.11
N ALA A 442 0.65 -24.83 8.20
CA ALA A 442 0.69 -24.50 6.77
C ALA A 442 -0.71 -24.29 6.15
N ASP A 443 -1.72 -25.04 6.60
CA ASP A 443 -3.11 -24.94 6.16
C ASP A 443 -3.84 -23.70 6.69
N GLU A 444 -3.37 -23.07 7.78
CA GLU A 444 -3.92 -21.88 8.38
C GLU A 444 -3.14 -20.60 8.00
N ALA A 445 -1.94 -20.74 7.44
CA ALA A 445 -1.03 -19.62 7.17
C ALA A 445 -1.68 -18.52 6.31
N GLY A 446 -2.39 -18.91 5.24
CA GLY A 446 -3.09 -17.98 4.37
C GLY A 446 -4.09 -17.08 5.10
N LYS A 447 -4.90 -17.66 6.00
CA LYS A 447 -5.92 -16.92 6.78
C LYS A 447 -5.27 -15.99 7.81
N ILE A 448 -4.22 -16.45 8.50
CA ILE A 448 -3.50 -15.64 9.49
C ILE A 448 -2.79 -14.46 8.82
N PHE A 449 -2.08 -14.68 7.72
CA PHE A 449 -1.41 -13.60 6.98
C PHE A 449 -2.40 -12.65 6.32
N SER A 450 -3.56 -13.12 5.84
CA SER A 450 -4.63 -12.25 5.35
C SER A 450 -5.16 -11.31 6.44
N MET A 451 -5.43 -11.83 7.65
CA MET A 451 -5.85 -11.01 8.78
C MET A 451 -4.76 -10.02 9.21
N THR A 452 -3.50 -10.45 9.21
CA THR A 452 -2.36 -9.57 9.49
C THR A 452 -2.29 -8.42 8.50
N SER A 453 -2.39 -8.71 7.19
CA SER A 453 -2.38 -7.68 6.14
C SER A 453 -3.56 -6.73 6.24
N THR A 454 -4.71 -7.21 6.69
CA THR A 454 -5.88 -6.37 6.95
C THR A 454 -5.60 -5.38 8.09
N LEU A 455 -4.97 -5.81 9.19
CA LEU A 455 -4.55 -4.94 10.27
C LEU A 455 -3.42 -3.99 9.85
N GLU A 456 -2.47 -4.46 9.05
CA GLU A 456 -1.41 -3.63 8.47
C GLU A 456 -1.98 -2.47 7.65
N SER A 457 -3.09 -2.68 6.94
CA SER A 457 -3.74 -1.63 6.14
C SER A 457 -4.31 -0.48 6.96
N LEU A 458 -4.53 -0.65 8.27
CA LEU A 458 -4.96 0.41 9.18
C LEU A 458 -3.81 1.25 9.73
N SER A 459 -2.58 0.73 9.71
CA SER A 459 -1.39 1.39 10.25
C SER A 459 -1.16 2.80 9.69
N PRO A 460 -1.30 3.06 8.36
CA PRO A 460 -1.11 4.40 7.81
C PRO A 460 -2.07 5.45 8.38
N THR A 461 -3.32 5.06 8.64
CA THR A 461 -4.31 5.98 9.21
C THR A 461 -3.97 6.35 10.65
N LEU A 462 -3.69 5.36 11.48
CA LEU A 462 -3.34 5.62 12.88
C LEU A 462 -1.99 6.33 12.99
N GLY A 463 -1.02 5.95 12.16
CA GLY A 463 0.26 6.64 12.06
C GLY A 463 0.08 8.12 11.70
N ALA A 464 -0.65 8.39 10.62
CA ALA A 464 -0.92 9.76 10.20
C ALA A 464 -1.67 10.55 11.28
N LEU A 465 -2.69 9.99 11.92
CA LEU A 465 -3.45 10.64 12.98
C LEU A 465 -2.54 11.03 14.16
N ILE A 466 -1.74 10.10 14.66
CA ILE A 466 -0.86 10.33 15.80
C ILE A 466 0.21 11.37 15.45
N PHE A 467 0.96 11.14 14.38
CA PHE A 467 2.14 11.94 14.05
C PHE A 467 1.77 13.32 13.49
N SER A 468 0.70 13.46 12.70
CA SER A 468 0.24 14.79 12.23
C SER A 468 -0.26 15.62 13.41
N THR A 469 -0.95 15.04 14.38
CA THR A 469 -1.42 15.77 15.57
C THR A 469 -0.24 16.22 16.44
N ILE A 470 0.75 15.33 16.68
CA ILE A 470 1.96 15.67 17.42
C ILE A 470 2.74 16.76 16.70
N PHE A 471 2.95 16.62 15.39
CA PHE A 471 3.69 17.61 14.59
C PHE A 471 2.98 18.97 14.62
N ALA A 472 1.68 19.02 14.34
CA ALA A 472 0.91 20.26 14.34
C ALA A 472 0.94 20.98 15.70
N SER A 473 0.94 20.24 16.80
CA SER A 473 0.99 20.81 18.15
C SER A 473 2.39 21.24 18.59
N SER A 474 3.46 20.69 18.01
CA SER A 474 4.85 20.95 18.42
C SER A 474 5.69 21.72 17.41
N ILE A 475 5.15 22.03 16.24
CA ILE A 475 5.88 22.63 15.11
C ILE A 475 6.58 23.95 15.46
N SER A 476 5.95 24.80 16.31
CA SER A 476 6.48 26.10 16.68
C SER A 476 7.61 26.07 17.69
N PHE A 477 7.62 25.08 18.62
CA PHE A 477 8.60 25.03 19.69
C PHE A 477 9.55 23.83 19.62
N TYR A 478 9.10 22.68 19.11
CA TYR A 478 9.93 21.46 19.01
C TYR A 478 9.50 20.55 17.86
N PRO A 479 9.74 20.91 16.59
CA PRO A 479 9.24 20.18 15.43
C PRO A 479 9.78 18.75 15.31
N THR A 480 10.94 18.44 15.92
CA THR A 480 11.54 17.10 15.95
C THR A 480 10.95 16.16 17.01
N MET A 481 9.97 16.62 17.81
CA MET A 481 9.31 15.83 18.88
C MET A 481 8.73 14.50 18.33
N CYS A 482 8.25 14.50 17.09
CA CYS A 482 7.72 13.32 16.42
C CYS A 482 8.72 12.16 16.42
N PHE A 483 10.01 12.42 16.21
CA PHE A 483 11.04 11.38 16.18
C PHE A 483 11.36 10.83 17.56
N HIS A 484 11.26 11.62 18.62
CA HIS A 484 11.40 11.11 20.00
C HIS A 484 10.21 10.22 20.39
N ILE A 485 9.00 10.57 19.97
CA ILE A 485 7.81 9.70 20.16
C ILE A 485 7.93 8.42 19.33
N ALA A 486 8.44 8.53 18.10
CA ALA A 486 8.76 7.36 17.28
C ALA A 486 9.79 6.45 17.97
N ALA A 487 10.84 7.01 18.55
CA ALA A 487 11.84 6.27 19.32
C ALA A 487 11.23 5.57 20.54
N LEU A 488 10.30 6.23 21.24
CA LEU A 488 9.57 5.64 22.38
C LEU A 488 8.72 4.43 21.92
N ILE A 489 7.96 4.56 20.83
CA ILE A 489 7.18 3.45 20.25
C ILE A 489 8.09 2.29 19.86
N THR A 490 9.27 2.60 19.31
CA THR A 490 10.29 1.60 18.92
C THR A 490 10.80 0.84 20.14
N VAL A 491 11.10 1.53 21.26
CA VAL A 491 11.52 0.89 22.53
C VAL A 491 10.40 0.04 23.10
N ILE A 492 9.16 0.50 23.09
CA ILE A 492 8.01 -0.30 23.55
C ILE A 492 7.90 -1.59 22.71
N SER A 493 8.06 -1.51 21.39
CA SER A 493 8.07 -2.68 20.51
C SER A 493 9.20 -3.66 20.86
N LEU A 494 10.38 -3.16 21.20
CA LEU A 494 11.50 -3.98 21.66
C LEU A 494 11.18 -4.69 22.99
N ILE A 495 10.69 -3.95 23.98
CA ILE A 495 10.33 -4.51 25.29
C ILE A 495 9.28 -5.61 25.15
N LEU A 496 8.24 -5.38 24.32
CA LEU A 496 7.21 -6.38 24.06
C LEU A 496 7.76 -7.63 23.39
N ALA A 497 8.69 -7.49 22.43
CA ALA A 497 9.30 -8.62 21.75
C ALA A 497 10.23 -9.42 22.69
N LEU A 498 11.02 -8.74 23.52
CA LEU A 498 11.87 -9.40 24.53
C LEU A 498 11.01 -10.11 25.58
N PHE A 499 9.93 -9.46 26.03
CA PHE A 499 8.97 -10.09 26.93
C PHE A 499 8.37 -11.36 26.33
N GLN A 500 7.96 -11.30 25.07
CA GLN A 500 7.47 -12.46 24.33
C GLN A 500 8.51 -13.59 24.30
N ASP A 501 9.76 -13.30 23.93
CA ASP A 501 10.81 -14.32 23.82
C ASP A 501 11.13 -14.97 25.16
N VAL A 502 11.14 -14.20 26.26
CA VAL A 502 11.38 -14.73 27.61
C VAL A 502 10.19 -15.51 28.15
N TYR A 503 8.98 -14.96 28.01
CA TYR A 503 7.76 -15.56 28.56
C TYR A 503 7.42 -16.90 27.89
N PHE A 504 7.49 -16.95 26.58
CA PHE A 504 7.12 -18.16 25.83
C PHE A 504 8.26 -19.17 25.69
N LYS A 505 9.52 -18.80 25.90
CA LYS A 505 10.64 -19.74 25.89
C LYS A 505 10.52 -20.84 26.97
N ASN A 506 9.85 -20.54 28.06
CA ASN A 506 9.61 -21.51 29.13
C ASN A 506 8.54 -22.57 28.78
N TYR A 507 7.83 -22.41 27.66
CA TYR A 507 6.82 -23.35 27.18
C TYR A 507 7.29 -24.16 25.96
N ASP A 508 8.43 -23.77 25.34
CA ASP A 508 9.05 -24.50 24.21
C ASP A 508 10.01 -25.63 24.68
N GLN A 509 10.18 -25.81 25.99
CA GLN A 509 10.89 -26.92 26.66
C GLN A 509 9.87 -27.92 27.22
#